data_c1150c6f8c455184a13b0310c0b37349
#
_entry.id   c1150c6f8c455184a13b0310c0b37349
#
_cell.length_a   1.000
_cell.length_b   1.000
_cell.length_c   1.000
_cell.angle_alpha   90.00
_cell.angle_beta   90.00
_cell.angle_gamma   90.00
#
_symmetry.space_group_name_H-M   'P 1'
#
loop_
_entity.id
_entity.type
_entity.pdbx_description
1 polymer ?
#
loop_
_entity_poly.entity_id
_entity_poly.type
_entity_poly.pdbx_seq_one_letter_code
_entity_poly.pdbx_strand_id
1 'polypeptide(L)'
;MKIIIATTVSADGHILPHCEDMQQSGKYILSVIRQEADMELHPNSSLLTLLACKQNNEDTTYFAELTPESINLIIGLQRYRLIDKLYLYQSSTQSKGGILLSDAVNFEGWQVENEYAISKSLHLKIYRKG
;
A
#
# COMPACT_ATOMS: atom_id res chain seq x y z
N MET A 1 5.59 11.53 11.62
CA MET A 1 4.59 10.52 11.20
C MET A 1 5.01 9.92 9.86
N LYS A 2 4.93 8.62 9.73
CA LYS A 2 5.22 7.90 8.49
C LYS A 2 4.07 6.95 8.18
N ILE A 3 3.59 6.94 6.94
CA ILE A 3 2.51 6.05 6.51
C ILE A 3 3.00 5.16 5.39
N ILE A 4 2.92 3.85 5.60
CA ILE A 4 3.31 2.82 4.67
C ILE A 4 2.07 2.09 4.20
N ILE A 5 1.93 1.96 2.88
CA ILE A 5 0.82 1.24 2.25
C ILE A 5 1.36 0.00 1.56
N ALA A 6 0.65 -1.09 1.66
CA ALA A 6 0.93 -2.29 0.87
C ALA A 6 -0.32 -2.67 0.08
N THR A 7 -0.14 -3.08 -1.15
CA THR A 7 -1.25 -3.53 -1.99
C THR A 7 -0.79 -4.64 -2.92
N THR A 8 -1.73 -5.43 -3.39
CA THR A 8 -1.50 -6.44 -4.42
C THR A 8 -2.39 -6.14 -5.62
N VAL A 9 -1.79 -6.14 -6.80
CA VAL A 9 -2.53 -5.91 -8.04
C VAL A 9 -2.38 -7.11 -8.97
N SER A 10 -3.36 -7.27 -9.86
CA SER A 10 -3.32 -8.26 -10.93
C SER A 10 -2.34 -7.84 -12.04
N ALA A 11 -2.13 -8.71 -13.03
CA ALA A 11 -1.25 -8.41 -14.16
C ALA A 11 -1.70 -7.17 -14.93
N ASP A 12 -3.00 -6.88 -14.95
CA ASP A 12 -3.60 -5.73 -15.62
C ASP A 12 -3.82 -4.53 -14.70
N GLY A 13 -3.26 -4.55 -13.48
CA GLY A 13 -3.22 -3.39 -12.58
C GLY A 13 -4.44 -3.20 -11.69
N HIS A 14 -5.35 -4.16 -11.61
CA HIS A 14 -6.51 -4.07 -10.71
C HIS A 14 -6.15 -4.48 -9.29
N ILE A 15 -6.66 -3.73 -8.32
CA ILE A 15 -6.45 -4.03 -6.89
C ILE A 15 -7.18 -5.32 -6.53
N LEU A 16 -6.44 -6.27 -5.94
CA LEU A 16 -7.00 -7.54 -5.50
C LEU A 16 -7.45 -7.45 -4.03
N PRO A 17 -8.58 -8.10 -3.68
CA PRO A 17 -9.08 -8.05 -2.30
C PRO A 17 -8.18 -8.77 -1.31
N HIS A 18 -7.47 -9.79 -1.77
CA HIS A 18 -6.43 -10.50 -1.04
C HIS A 18 -5.53 -11.19 -2.05
N CYS A 19 -4.33 -11.53 -1.64
CA CYS A 19 -3.35 -12.10 -2.55
C CYS A 19 -3.34 -13.62 -2.46
N GLU A 20 -4.01 -14.29 -3.38
CA GLU A 20 -3.99 -15.76 -3.48
C GLU A 20 -2.65 -16.26 -3.99
N ASP A 21 -1.98 -15.48 -4.84
CA ASP A 21 -0.68 -15.84 -5.43
C ASP A 21 0.49 -15.53 -4.49
N MET A 22 0.23 -14.93 -3.35
CA MET A 22 1.29 -14.57 -2.41
C MET A 22 1.81 -15.82 -1.73
N GLN A 23 2.98 -16.26 -2.16
CA GLN A 23 3.67 -17.37 -1.55
C GLN A 23 4.16 -17.01 -0.15
N GLN A 24 4.64 -18.01 0.59
CA GLN A 24 5.07 -17.84 1.96
C GLN A 24 6.10 -16.73 2.14
N SER A 25 7.03 -16.57 1.20
CA SER A 25 8.02 -15.50 1.24
C SER A 25 7.39 -14.11 1.14
N GLY A 26 6.40 -13.92 0.26
CA GLY A 26 5.67 -12.66 0.15
C GLY A 26 4.85 -12.35 1.40
N LYS A 27 4.20 -13.35 1.97
CA LYS A 27 3.46 -13.20 3.24
C LYS A 27 4.39 -12.85 4.38
N TYR A 28 5.58 -13.42 4.39
CA TYR A 28 6.60 -13.11 5.41
C TYR A 28 7.02 -11.65 5.32
N ILE A 29 7.32 -11.15 4.13
CA ILE A 29 7.70 -9.74 3.92
C ILE A 29 6.59 -8.81 4.39
N LEU A 30 5.35 -9.10 4.02
CA LEU A 30 4.19 -8.31 4.44
C LEU A 30 4.03 -8.31 5.96
N SER A 31 4.24 -9.45 6.60
CA SER A 31 4.20 -9.58 8.05
C SER A 31 5.28 -8.73 8.72
N VAL A 32 6.50 -8.71 8.18
CA VAL A 32 7.61 -7.89 8.71
C VAL A 32 7.27 -6.41 8.60
N ILE A 33 6.74 -5.98 7.45
CA ILE A 33 6.34 -4.58 7.25
C ILE A 33 5.27 -4.18 8.28
N ARG A 34 4.28 -5.04 8.48
CA ARG A 34 3.19 -4.80 9.43
C ARG A 34 3.70 -4.72 10.87
N GLN A 35 4.69 -5.55 11.23
CA GLN A 35 5.30 -5.56 12.56
C GLN A 35 6.18 -4.34 12.82
N GLU A 36 6.78 -3.76 11.80
CA GLU A 36 7.61 -2.56 11.94
C GLU A 36 6.78 -1.30 12.18
N ALA A 37 5.49 -1.34 11.87
CA ALA A 37 4.60 -0.22 12.11
C ALA A 37 4.13 -0.22 13.58
N ASP A 38 3.96 0.98 14.11
CA ASP A 38 3.44 1.16 15.48
C ASP A 38 1.94 0.89 15.54
N MET A 39 1.22 1.25 14.48
CA MET A 39 -0.24 1.11 14.40
C MET A 39 -0.66 0.71 12.99
N GLU A 40 -1.76 -0.03 12.91
CA GLU A 40 -2.40 -0.36 11.64
C GLU A 40 -3.65 0.49 11.45
N LEU A 41 -3.79 1.07 10.26
CA LEU A 41 -4.99 1.81 9.88
C LEU A 41 -6.02 0.86 9.30
N HIS A 42 -7.28 1.15 9.57
CA HIS A 42 -8.43 0.38 9.09
C HIS A 42 -9.29 1.25 8.18
N PRO A 43 -10.22 0.67 7.39
CA PRO A 43 -11.06 1.46 6.47
C PRO A 43 -11.81 2.61 7.15
N ASN A 44 -12.09 2.49 8.44
CA ASN A 44 -12.82 3.50 9.22
C ASN A 44 -11.92 4.46 10.01
N SER A 45 -10.60 4.41 9.81
CA SER A 45 -9.67 5.29 10.52
C SER A 45 -9.92 6.76 10.15
N SER A 46 -9.77 7.64 11.14
CA SER A 46 -10.08 9.07 10.98
C SER A 46 -8.92 9.83 10.33
N LEU A 47 -9.19 10.44 9.17
CA LEU A 47 -8.23 11.32 8.49
C LEU A 47 -7.91 12.56 9.33
N LEU A 48 -8.91 13.11 10.05
CA LEU A 48 -8.69 14.27 10.90
C LEU A 48 -7.70 13.99 12.02
N THR A 49 -7.78 12.80 12.62
CA THR A 49 -6.83 12.37 13.64
C THR A 49 -5.42 12.27 13.07
N LEU A 50 -5.27 11.72 11.87
CA LEU A 50 -3.97 11.59 11.21
C LEU A 50 -3.37 12.95 10.85
N LEU A 51 -4.20 13.88 10.37
CA LEU A 51 -3.76 15.25 10.07
C LEU A 51 -3.28 15.96 11.34
N ALA A 52 -3.97 15.76 12.46
CA ALA A 52 -3.57 16.32 13.75
C ALA A 52 -2.22 15.73 14.19
N CYS A 53 -2.01 14.42 14.05
CA CYS A 53 -0.74 13.77 14.37
C CYS A 53 0.40 14.35 13.54
N LYS A 54 0.17 14.60 12.25
CA LYS A 54 1.16 15.21 11.38
C LYS A 54 1.53 16.62 11.84
N GLN A 55 0.55 17.43 12.22
CA GLN A 55 0.78 18.79 12.70
C GLN A 55 1.57 18.81 14.01
N ASN A 56 1.37 17.81 14.86
CA ASN A 56 2.06 17.69 16.15
C ASN A 56 3.44 17.02 16.02
N ASN A 57 3.89 16.69 14.80
CA ASN A 57 5.18 16.04 14.53
C ASN A 57 5.36 14.73 15.32
N GLU A 58 4.30 13.96 15.46
CA GLU A 58 4.39 12.65 16.13
C GLU A 58 5.26 11.70 15.32
N ASP A 59 6.16 11.01 16.01
CA ASP A 59 7.07 10.03 15.39
C ASP A 59 6.44 8.63 15.45
N THR A 60 5.31 8.48 14.77
CA THR A 60 4.55 7.22 14.73
C THR A 60 4.53 6.71 13.30
N THR A 61 4.78 5.42 13.12
CA THR A 61 4.67 4.74 11.83
C THR A 61 3.35 3.98 11.75
N TYR A 62 2.58 4.27 10.71
CA TYR A 62 1.29 3.62 10.44
C TYR A 62 1.41 2.73 9.22
N PHE A 63 0.69 1.62 9.26
CA PHE A 63 0.57 0.70 8.13
C PHE A 63 -0.90 0.59 7.72
N ALA A 64 -1.15 0.58 6.42
CA ALA A 64 -2.48 0.27 5.88
C ALA A 64 -2.35 -0.63 4.66
N GLU A 65 -3.26 -1.58 4.54
CA GLU A 65 -3.36 -2.42 3.36
C GLU A 65 -4.39 -1.81 2.42
N LEU A 66 -3.98 -1.59 1.16
CA LEU A 66 -4.90 -1.09 0.13
C LEU A 66 -5.63 -2.27 -0.49
N THR A 67 -6.92 -2.36 -0.20
CA THR A 67 -7.86 -3.32 -0.74
C THR A 67 -9.08 -2.56 -1.26
N PRO A 68 -10.01 -3.22 -2.00
CA PRO A 68 -11.25 -2.53 -2.39
C PRO A 68 -12.05 -1.96 -1.21
N GLU A 69 -11.91 -2.54 -0.01
CA GLU A 69 -12.62 -2.06 1.19
C GLU A 69 -12.01 -0.78 1.76
N SER A 70 -10.71 -0.58 1.61
CA SER A 70 -9.99 0.57 2.17
C SER A 70 -9.73 1.68 1.16
N ILE A 71 -10.29 1.59 -0.04
CA ILE A 71 -9.99 2.51 -1.14
C ILE A 71 -10.26 3.98 -0.77
N ASN A 72 -11.35 4.26 -0.04
CA ASN A 72 -11.71 5.62 0.33
C ASN A 72 -10.70 6.22 1.32
N LEU A 73 -10.22 5.42 2.25
CA LEU A 73 -9.16 5.84 3.17
C LEU A 73 -7.89 6.20 2.39
N ILE A 74 -7.49 5.34 1.46
CA ILE A 74 -6.26 5.55 0.69
C ILE A 74 -6.37 6.78 -0.23
N ILE A 75 -7.50 6.98 -0.87
CA ILE A 75 -7.75 8.18 -1.68
C ILE A 75 -7.62 9.44 -0.81
N GLY A 76 -8.19 9.42 0.39
CA GLY A 76 -8.07 10.53 1.34
C GLY A 76 -6.62 10.78 1.77
N LEU A 77 -5.89 9.73 2.11
CA LEU A 77 -4.48 9.85 2.48
C LEU A 77 -3.65 10.43 1.33
N GLN A 78 -3.89 9.99 0.12
CA GLN A 78 -3.18 10.48 -1.07
C GLN A 78 -3.50 11.95 -1.36
N ARG A 79 -4.75 12.36 -1.16
CA ARG A 79 -5.19 13.74 -1.36
C ARG A 79 -4.40 14.73 -0.49
N TYR A 80 -4.10 14.33 0.75
CA TYR A 80 -3.32 15.14 1.68
C TYR A 80 -1.83 14.82 1.67
N ARG A 81 -1.37 14.01 0.72
CA ARG A 81 0.04 13.60 0.55
C ARG A 81 0.63 12.99 1.82
N LEU A 82 -0.14 12.17 2.50
CA LEU A 82 0.27 11.52 3.76
C LEU A 82 0.99 10.20 3.56
N ILE A 83 0.92 9.59 2.37
CA ILE A 83 1.55 8.30 2.10
C ILE A 83 3.04 8.52 1.80
N ASP A 84 3.91 7.89 2.57
CA ASP A 84 5.36 8.03 2.43
C ASP A 84 5.98 6.91 1.62
N LYS A 85 5.42 5.71 1.68
CA LYS A 85 5.99 4.52 1.06
C LYS A 85 4.90 3.57 0.61
N LEU A 86 5.12 2.95 -0.55
CA LEU A 86 4.19 1.97 -1.11
C LEU A 86 4.93 0.69 -1.44
N TYR A 87 4.47 -0.44 -0.89
CA TYR A 87 4.89 -1.78 -1.28
C TYR A 87 3.86 -2.33 -2.25
N LEU A 88 4.26 -2.46 -3.51
CA LEU A 88 3.36 -2.93 -4.58
C LEU A 88 3.74 -4.35 -4.97
N TYR A 89 2.87 -5.30 -4.65
CA TYR A 89 2.98 -6.68 -5.11
C TYR A 89 2.20 -6.81 -6.39
N GLN A 90 2.86 -7.24 -7.46
CA GLN A 90 2.22 -7.48 -8.75
C GLN A 90 2.17 -8.96 -9.05
N SER A 91 0.96 -9.49 -9.16
CA SER A 91 0.69 -10.88 -9.52
C SER A 91 0.66 -11.04 -11.03
N SER A 92 0.95 -12.26 -11.52
CA SER A 92 0.75 -12.61 -12.94
C SER A 92 -0.70 -12.98 -13.25
N THR A 93 -1.55 -13.09 -12.23
CA THR A 93 -2.97 -13.44 -12.37
C THR A 93 -3.73 -12.28 -12.99
N GLN A 94 -4.63 -12.57 -13.93
CA GLN A 94 -5.50 -11.56 -14.53
C GLN A 94 -6.76 -11.39 -13.69
N SER A 95 -7.20 -10.16 -13.52
CA SER A 95 -8.46 -9.85 -12.86
C SER A 95 -9.57 -9.72 -13.89
N LYS A 96 -10.79 -10.08 -13.48
CA LYS A 96 -11.98 -9.92 -14.34
C LYS A 96 -12.61 -8.53 -14.18
N GLY A 97 -11.87 -7.56 -13.75
CA GLY A 97 -12.36 -6.21 -13.48
C GLY A 97 -12.00 -5.79 -12.07
N GLY A 98 -12.53 -4.66 -11.64
CA GLY A 98 -12.27 -4.09 -10.34
C GLY A 98 -11.70 -2.69 -10.43
N ILE A 99 -11.04 -2.24 -9.38
CA ILE A 99 -10.50 -0.89 -9.30
C ILE A 99 -9.04 -0.90 -9.76
N LEU A 100 -8.72 -0.03 -10.73
CA LEU A 100 -7.34 0.15 -11.15
C LEU A 100 -6.56 0.89 -10.07
N LEU A 101 -5.33 0.43 -9.81
CA LEU A 101 -4.46 1.10 -8.83
C LEU A 101 -4.22 2.56 -9.21
N SER A 102 -4.06 2.87 -10.50
CA SER A 102 -3.84 4.22 -11.00
C SER A 102 -5.00 5.16 -10.70
N ASP A 103 -6.20 4.64 -10.44
CA ASP A 103 -7.35 5.46 -10.05
C ASP A 103 -7.33 5.81 -8.57
N ALA A 104 -6.63 5.02 -7.75
CA ALA A 104 -6.55 5.24 -6.31
C ALA A 104 -5.31 6.02 -5.91
N VAL A 105 -4.17 5.76 -6.56
CA VAL A 105 -2.88 6.36 -6.21
C VAL A 105 -2.26 6.98 -7.45
N ASN A 106 -1.91 8.26 -7.35
CA ASN A 106 -1.17 8.96 -8.38
C ASN A 106 0.32 8.83 -8.10
N PHE A 107 1.06 8.18 -9.01
CA PHE A 107 2.49 7.92 -8.86
C PHE A 107 3.38 9.04 -9.42
N GLU A 108 2.81 10.14 -9.86
CA GLU A 108 3.59 11.27 -10.36
C GLU A 108 4.56 11.77 -9.28
N GLY A 109 5.84 11.81 -9.61
CA GLY A 109 6.89 12.21 -8.67
C GLY A 109 7.39 11.10 -7.74
N TRP A 110 6.78 9.92 -7.76
CA TRP A 110 7.24 8.79 -6.95
C TRP A 110 8.44 8.12 -7.59
N GLN A 111 9.34 7.58 -6.76
CA GLN A 111 10.55 6.91 -7.20
C GLN A 111 10.55 5.46 -6.75
N VAL A 112 11.00 4.55 -7.63
CA VAL A 112 11.22 3.15 -7.26
C VAL A 112 12.49 3.07 -6.42
N GLU A 113 12.33 2.65 -5.17
CA GLU A 113 13.45 2.49 -4.23
C GLU A 113 14.10 1.13 -4.40
N ASN A 114 13.29 0.08 -4.52
CA ASN A 114 13.74 -1.29 -4.69
C ASN A 114 12.76 -2.09 -5.53
N GLU A 115 13.26 -3.18 -6.13
CA GLU A 115 12.45 -4.08 -6.93
C GLU A 115 12.96 -5.51 -6.73
N TYR A 116 12.03 -6.44 -6.47
CA TYR A 116 12.33 -7.84 -6.18
C TYR A 116 11.43 -8.77 -6.96
N ALA A 117 12.02 -9.84 -7.53
CA ALA A 117 11.25 -10.96 -8.06
C ALA A 117 11.12 -11.99 -6.92
N ILE A 118 9.92 -12.07 -6.30
CA ILE A 118 9.67 -13.00 -5.20
C ILE A 118 9.50 -14.41 -5.75
N SER A 119 8.78 -14.54 -6.86
CA SER A 119 8.57 -15.80 -7.57
C SER A 119 8.33 -15.51 -9.05
N LYS A 120 8.06 -16.56 -9.85
CA LYS A 120 7.71 -16.38 -11.26
C LYS A 120 6.38 -15.65 -11.45
N SER A 121 5.51 -15.70 -10.45
CA SER A 121 4.16 -15.12 -10.50
C SER A 121 3.97 -13.89 -9.64
N LEU A 122 5.01 -13.46 -8.91
CA LEU A 122 4.88 -12.33 -7.98
C LEU A 122 6.13 -11.47 -7.95
N HIS A 123 5.96 -10.19 -8.23
CA HIS A 123 7.01 -9.17 -8.15
C HIS A 123 6.64 -8.15 -7.09
N LEU A 124 7.65 -7.63 -6.39
CA LEU A 124 7.49 -6.55 -5.42
C LEU A 124 8.27 -5.33 -5.87
N LYS A 125 7.58 -4.19 -5.96
CA LYS A 125 8.21 -2.89 -6.16
C LYS A 125 7.95 -2.04 -4.94
N ILE A 126 8.99 -1.36 -4.45
CA ILE A 126 8.89 -0.46 -3.32
C ILE A 126 9.07 0.95 -3.83
N TYR A 127 8.04 1.77 -3.68
CA TYR A 127 8.06 3.17 -4.09
C TYR A 127 8.17 4.07 -2.88
N ARG A 128 8.91 5.14 -3.02
CA ARG A 128 8.94 6.23 -2.05
C ARG A 128 8.40 7.51 -2.66
N LYS A 129 7.84 8.33 -1.85
CA LYS A 129 7.35 9.65 -2.23
C LYS A 129 8.52 10.50 -2.72
N GLY A 130 8.36 11.09 -3.88
CA GLY A 130 9.35 11.96 -4.50
C GLY A 130 9.40 13.36 -3.91
#